data_c1af2f9b13fbb0e2640da68c4f1635a1
#
_entry.id   c1af2f9b13fbb0e2640da68c4f1635a1
#
_cell.length_a   1.000
_cell.length_b   1.000
_cell.length_c   1.000
_cell.angle_alpha   90.00
_cell.angle_beta   90.00
_cell.angle_gamma   90.00
#
_symmetry.space_group_name_H-M   'P 1'
#
loop_
_entity.id
_entity.type
_entity.pdbx_description
1 polymer ?
#
loop_
_entity_poly.entity_id
_entity_poly.type
_entity_poly.pdbx_seq_one_letter_code
_entity_poly.pdbx_strand_id
1 'polypeptide(L)'
;MKNLRQQLHNIPEPSMQEKKTKKTLIEFLQAETDLKIVDCGSWFYAWKKGVNKTAQGAIAFRADMDAAYPENGRNPSETLARLILEVENITREFQRQGKIVRMTVIGVEIGSNSYGMSASEGEVRFTVRAEKEAEFESYLKEIRKMAEGMARKGGFTLEMEEIERFPATENHAKEVEKVRGAAQKLGLQTMELPEPMRWSEDFGYYLRECKGAFFGMGDGEEYPQLHTAEYEFPDEILTIAVELLFAIAMQ
;
A
#
# COMPACT_ATOMS: atom_id res chain seq x y z
N MET A 1 28.31 -10.74 -29.20
CA MET A 1 27.27 -11.40 -28.36
C MET A 1 27.30 -10.90 -26.92
N LYS A 2 28.41 -11.07 -26.14
CA LYS A 2 28.46 -10.64 -24.72
C LYS A 2 28.14 -9.13 -24.52
N ASN A 3 28.69 -8.28 -25.37
CA ASN A 3 28.43 -6.84 -25.32
C ASN A 3 26.97 -6.48 -25.64
N LEU A 4 26.35 -7.15 -26.63
CA LEU A 4 24.94 -6.94 -26.97
C LEU A 4 24.04 -7.28 -25.76
N ARG A 5 24.27 -8.44 -25.13
CA ARG A 5 23.52 -8.83 -23.93
C ARG A 5 23.63 -7.79 -22.82
N GLN A 6 24.83 -7.25 -22.58
CA GLN A 6 25.05 -6.22 -21.57
C GLN A 6 24.36 -4.90 -21.94
N GLN A 7 24.40 -4.50 -23.20
CA GLN A 7 23.68 -3.30 -23.69
C GLN A 7 22.17 -3.44 -23.47
N LEU A 8 21.59 -4.58 -23.85
CA LEU A 8 20.16 -4.84 -23.69
C LEU A 8 19.77 -4.88 -22.21
N HIS A 9 20.62 -5.46 -21.34
CA HIS A 9 20.38 -5.49 -19.91
C HIS A 9 20.31 -4.09 -19.27
N ASN A 10 21.05 -3.12 -19.84
CA ASN A 10 21.09 -1.75 -19.31
C ASN A 10 19.98 -0.83 -19.85
N ILE A 11 19.09 -1.34 -20.71
CA ILE A 11 17.96 -0.63 -21.28
C ILE A 11 16.63 -1.38 -21.07
N PRO A 12 16.25 -1.69 -19.83
CA PRO A 12 15.01 -2.38 -19.58
C PRO A 12 13.83 -1.51 -20.05
N GLU A 13 12.93 -2.08 -20.82
CA GLU A 13 11.75 -1.41 -21.35
C GLU A 13 10.51 -2.29 -21.08
N PRO A 14 9.35 -1.69 -20.79
CA PRO A 14 8.10 -2.43 -20.61
C PRO A 14 7.70 -3.16 -21.90
N SER A 15 7.00 -4.28 -21.76
CA SER A 15 6.44 -5.04 -22.87
C SER A 15 5.57 -4.15 -23.77
N MET A 16 5.66 -4.36 -25.07
CA MET A 16 5.03 -3.56 -26.12
C MET A 16 5.54 -2.11 -26.24
N GLN A 17 6.61 -1.75 -25.53
CA GLN A 17 7.24 -0.42 -25.56
C GLN A 17 8.74 -0.47 -25.82
N GLU A 18 9.26 -1.59 -26.31
CA GLU A 18 10.67 -1.93 -26.47
C GLU A 18 11.35 -1.16 -27.63
N LYS A 19 11.22 0.17 -27.65
CA LYS A 19 11.74 1.04 -28.73
C LYS A 19 13.26 1.06 -28.80
N LYS A 20 13.93 1.18 -27.63
CA LYS A 20 15.38 1.22 -27.54
C LYS A 20 15.96 -0.19 -27.77
N THR A 21 15.35 -1.20 -27.20
CA THR A 21 15.70 -2.61 -27.38
C THR A 21 15.65 -2.97 -28.87
N LYS A 22 14.54 -2.68 -29.54
CA LYS A 22 14.38 -2.90 -30.98
C LYS A 22 15.45 -2.17 -31.79
N LYS A 23 15.69 -0.91 -31.50
CA LYS A 23 16.71 -0.11 -32.17
C LYS A 23 18.10 -0.72 -32.01
N THR A 24 18.49 -1.08 -30.79
CA THR A 24 19.78 -1.71 -30.47
C THR A 24 19.96 -3.04 -31.23
N LEU A 25 18.91 -3.86 -31.28
CA LEU A 25 18.94 -5.14 -32.01
C LEU A 25 19.08 -4.91 -33.52
N ILE A 26 18.37 -3.97 -34.12
CA ILE A 26 18.46 -3.62 -35.53
C ILE A 26 19.87 -3.13 -35.87
N GLU A 27 20.40 -2.18 -35.10
CA GLU A 27 21.76 -1.64 -35.28
C GLU A 27 22.83 -2.75 -35.20
N PHE A 28 22.70 -3.64 -34.20
CA PHE A 28 23.60 -4.79 -34.09
C PHE A 28 23.52 -5.71 -35.29
N LEU A 29 22.32 -6.10 -35.75
CA LEU A 29 22.15 -6.97 -36.90
C LEU A 29 22.69 -6.33 -38.20
N GLN A 30 22.50 -5.04 -38.36
CA GLN A 30 23.04 -4.30 -39.50
C GLN A 30 24.55 -4.19 -39.51
N ALA A 31 25.18 -4.08 -38.35
CA ALA A 31 26.64 -4.01 -38.19
C ALA A 31 27.33 -5.36 -38.35
N GLU A 32 26.72 -6.43 -37.83
CA GLU A 32 27.36 -7.74 -37.69
C GLU A 32 26.88 -8.77 -38.70
N THR A 33 25.87 -8.44 -39.53
CA THR A 33 25.31 -9.40 -40.49
C THR A 33 24.95 -8.74 -41.83
N ASP A 34 24.75 -9.55 -42.84
CA ASP A 34 24.24 -9.18 -44.16
C ASP A 34 22.72 -9.42 -44.31
N LEU A 35 22.01 -9.57 -43.17
CA LEU A 35 20.56 -9.76 -43.14
C LEU A 35 19.83 -8.52 -43.59
N LYS A 36 18.77 -8.70 -44.37
CA LYS A 36 17.84 -7.62 -44.71
C LYS A 36 16.83 -7.45 -43.56
N ILE A 37 16.80 -6.25 -43.00
CA ILE A 37 15.88 -5.91 -41.91
C ILE A 37 14.58 -5.34 -42.49
N VAL A 38 13.46 -5.82 -41.99
CA VAL A 38 12.13 -5.26 -42.28
C VAL A 38 11.51 -4.83 -40.96
N ASP A 39 11.35 -3.51 -40.82
CA ASP A 39 10.71 -2.93 -39.64
C ASP A 39 9.19 -2.95 -39.83
N CYS A 40 8.48 -3.53 -38.86
CA CYS A 40 7.02 -3.69 -38.83
C CYS A 40 6.34 -2.84 -37.74
N GLY A 41 6.97 -1.74 -37.30
CA GLY A 41 6.44 -0.86 -36.25
C GLY A 41 6.82 -1.33 -34.85
N SER A 42 5.98 -2.10 -34.17
CA SER A 42 6.28 -2.65 -32.84
C SER A 42 7.29 -3.79 -32.84
N TRP A 43 7.50 -4.44 -33.97
CA TRP A 43 8.42 -5.57 -34.14
C TRP A 43 9.21 -5.44 -35.44
N PHE A 44 10.16 -6.33 -35.67
CA PHE A 44 10.91 -6.42 -36.92
C PHE A 44 11.28 -7.87 -37.22
N TYR A 45 11.62 -8.14 -38.47
CA TYR A 45 12.26 -9.39 -38.82
C TYR A 45 13.47 -9.15 -39.71
N ALA A 46 14.40 -10.09 -39.68
CA ALA A 46 15.57 -10.08 -40.51
C ALA A 46 15.61 -11.33 -41.36
N TRP A 47 15.99 -11.21 -42.64
CA TRP A 47 16.01 -12.34 -43.52
C TRP A 47 17.19 -12.29 -44.51
N LYS A 48 17.57 -13.43 -45.00
CA LYS A 48 18.57 -13.60 -46.05
C LYS A 48 18.09 -14.67 -47.02
N LYS A 49 18.32 -14.45 -48.31
CA LYS A 49 18.01 -15.44 -49.34
C LYS A 49 18.93 -16.67 -49.14
N GLY A 50 18.36 -17.84 -49.01
CA GLY A 50 19.12 -19.06 -48.89
C GLY A 50 20.02 -19.29 -50.11
N VAL A 51 21.18 -19.84 -49.86
CA VAL A 51 22.21 -20.13 -50.88
C VAL A 51 21.91 -21.44 -51.62
N ASN A 52 21.16 -22.37 -51.00
CA ASN A 52 20.82 -23.67 -51.54
C ASN A 52 19.48 -23.63 -52.30
N LYS A 53 19.52 -23.80 -53.62
CA LYS A 53 18.32 -23.79 -54.49
C LYS A 53 17.41 -25.03 -54.33
N THR A 54 17.79 -26.01 -53.51
CA THR A 54 17.08 -27.29 -53.36
C THR A 54 16.27 -27.42 -52.09
N ALA A 55 16.36 -26.48 -51.16
CA ALA A 55 15.54 -26.48 -49.94
C ALA A 55 14.19 -25.81 -50.21
N GLN A 56 13.12 -26.60 -50.12
CA GLN A 56 11.74 -26.07 -50.11
C GLN A 56 11.43 -25.67 -48.67
N GLY A 57 11.22 -24.34 -48.45
CA GLY A 57 10.79 -23.78 -47.19
C GLY A 57 11.76 -22.74 -46.60
N ALA A 58 11.30 -21.98 -45.65
CA ALA A 58 12.08 -21.03 -44.88
C ALA A 58 12.25 -21.55 -43.45
N ILE A 59 13.47 -21.42 -42.93
CA ILE A 59 13.69 -21.63 -41.50
C ILE A 59 13.54 -20.29 -40.79
N ALA A 60 12.62 -20.22 -39.86
CA ALA A 60 12.38 -19.06 -39.02
C ALA A 60 12.81 -19.34 -37.57
N PHE A 61 13.51 -18.40 -36.99
CA PHE A 61 13.81 -18.39 -35.55
C PHE A 61 13.03 -17.27 -34.93
N ARG A 62 12.37 -17.56 -33.82
CA ARG A 62 11.72 -16.58 -32.98
C ARG A 62 12.45 -16.53 -31.65
N ALA A 63 12.78 -15.33 -31.20
CA ALA A 63 13.26 -15.07 -29.85
C ALA A 63 12.23 -14.18 -29.15
N ASP A 64 11.67 -14.72 -28.10
CA ASP A 64 10.77 -14.00 -27.22
C ASP A 64 11.55 -13.59 -25.96
N MET A 65 11.24 -12.41 -25.44
CA MET A 65 11.85 -11.89 -24.21
C MET A 65 10.92 -12.08 -23.01
N ASP A 66 10.07 -13.11 -23.04
CA ASP A 66 9.13 -13.37 -21.97
C ASP A 66 9.64 -14.41 -20.96
N ALA A 67 8.98 -14.44 -19.79
CA ALA A 67 9.28 -15.38 -18.72
C ALA A 67 8.65 -16.77 -19.04
N ALA A 68 9.19 -17.47 -20.02
CA ALA A 68 8.73 -18.81 -20.38
C ALA A 68 8.99 -19.86 -19.28
N TYR A 69 9.77 -19.51 -18.27
CA TYR A 69 10.17 -20.41 -17.16
C TYR A 69 9.95 -19.71 -15.81
N PRO A 70 8.70 -19.61 -15.32
CA PRO A 70 8.39 -18.93 -14.07
C PRO A 70 9.12 -19.54 -12.86
N GLU A 71 9.49 -20.83 -12.93
CA GLU A 71 10.26 -21.52 -11.89
C GLU A 71 11.70 -21.01 -11.76
N ASN A 72 12.26 -20.35 -12.77
CA ASN A 72 13.59 -19.77 -12.74
C ASN A 72 13.60 -18.33 -12.18
N GLY A 73 12.42 -17.73 -12.02
CA GLY A 73 12.23 -16.40 -11.46
C GLY A 73 11.80 -16.45 -9.98
N ARG A 74 11.87 -15.29 -9.32
CA ARG A 74 11.30 -15.10 -7.98
C ARG A 74 10.16 -14.10 -8.09
N ASN A 75 8.95 -14.61 -8.19
CA ASN A 75 7.76 -13.77 -8.25
C ASN A 75 7.20 -13.56 -6.84
N PRO A 76 7.05 -12.31 -6.35
CA PRO A 76 6.58 -12.04 -5.00
C PRO A 76 5.07 -12.24 -4.82
N SER A 77 4.31 -12.47 -5.88
CA SER A 77 2.83 -12.51 -5.85
C SER A 77 2.28 -13.46 -4.81
N GLU A 78 2.78 -14.70 -4.77
CA GLU A 78 2.34 -15.68 -3.79
C GLU A 78 2.70 -15.26 -2.37
N THR A 79 3.91 -14.75 -2.17
CA THR A 79 4.39 -14.29 -0.85
C THR A 79 3.53 -13.14 -0.34
N LEU A 80 3.22 -12.15 -1.19
CA LEU A 80 2.38 -11.01 -0.82
C LEU A 80 0.92 -11.41 -0.57
N ALA A 81 0.37 -12.31 -1.37
CA ALA A 81 -0.98 -12.84 -1.14
C ALA A 81 -1.06 -13.58 0.20
N ARG A 82 -0.07 -14.41 0.52
CA ARG A 82 0.01 -15.09 1.81
C ARG A 82 0.23 -14.11 2.96
N LEU A 83 1.04 -13.07 2.78
CA LEU A 83 1.25 -12.02 3.76
C LEU A 83 -0.08 -11.38 4.17
N ILE A 84 -0.93 -11.03 3.22
CA ILE A 84 -2.26 -10.46 3.49
C ILE A 84 -3.09 -11.40 4.38
N LEU A 85 -3.17 -12.68 4.02
CA LEU A 85 -3.93 -13.67 4.76
C LEU A 85 -3.38 -13.90 6.17
N GLU A 86 -2.06 -13.91 6.32
CA GLU A 86 -1.42 -14.11 7.63
C GLU A 86 -1.57 -12.87 8.53
N VAL A 87 -1.51 -11.65 7.99
CA VAL A 87 -1.83 -10.44 8.77
C VAL A 87 -3.29 -10.48 9.23
N GLU A 88 -4.22 -10.94 8.40
CA GLU A 88 -5.61 -11.14 8.81
C GLU A 88 -5.75 -12.20 9.92
N ASN A 89 -5.02 -13.31 9.84
CA ASN A 89 -5.00 -14.34 10.88
C ASN A 89 -4.46 -13.80 12.21
N ILE A 90 -3.35 -13.04 12.18
CA ILE A 90 -2.80 -12.35 13.37
C ILE A 90 -3.85 -11.40 13.96
N THR A 91 -4.52 -10.62 13.12
CA THR A 91 -5.60 -9.71 13.55
C THR A 91 -6.70 -10.44 14.29
N ARG A 92 -7.21 -11.53 13.72
CA ARG A 92 -8.24 -12.36 14.33
C ARG A 92 -7.79 -12.99 15.66
N GLU A 93 -6.51 -13.38 15.76
CA GLU A 93 -5.97 -13.95 16.99
C GLU A 93 -5.92 -12.91 18.13
N PHE A 94 -5.49 -11.68 17.82
CA PHE A 94 -5.53 -10.58 18.78
C PHE A 94 -6.97 -10.27 19.21
N GLN A 95 -7.92 -10.26 18.28
CA GLN A 95 -9.35 -10.06 18.57
C GLN A 95 -9.93 -11.16 19.46
N ARG A 96 -9.56 -12.43 19.25
CA ARG A 96 -9.98 -13.55 20.11
C ARG A 96 -9.44 -13.41 21.53
N GLN A 97 -8.31 -12.74 21.72
CA GLN A 97 -7.75 -12.41 23.03
C GLN A 97 -8.44 -11.20 23.68
N GLY A 98 -9.49 -10.66 23.09
CA GLY A 98 -10.24 -9.50 23.58
C GLY A 98 -9.58 -8.16 23.29
N LYS A 99 -8.55 -8.11 22.43
CA LYS A 99 -7.89 -6.87 22.04
C LYS A 99 -8.62 -6.21 20.86
N ILE A 100 -8.76 -4.89 20.92
CA ILE A 100 -9.35 -4.12 19.82
C ILE A 100 -8.24 -3.73 18.85
N VAL A 101 -8.03 -4.58 17.87
CA VAL A 101 -7.12 -4.32 16.74
C VAL A 101 -7.88 -4.45 15.43
N ARG A 102 -7.48 -3.67 14.43
CA ARG A 102 -8.08 -3.67 13.09
C ARG A 102 -6.99 -3.58 12.04
N MET A 103 -7.26 -4.19 10.90
CA MET A 103 -6.42 -4.10 9.71
C MET A 103 -7.29 -3.93 8.48
N THR A 104 -6.84 -3.10 7.56
CA THR A 104 -7.43 -2.95 6.24
C THR A 104 -6.33 -2.90 5.20
N VAL A 105 -6.44 -3.73 4.16
CA VAL A 105 -5.58 -3.63 2.98
C VAL A 105 -6.03 -2.42 2.18
N ILE A 106 -5.15 -1.46 1.95
CA ILE A 106 -5.45 -0.23 1.20
C ILE A 106 -4.80 -0.19 -0.18
N GLY A 107 -3.88 -1.09 -0.47
CA GLY A 107 -3.29 -1.20 -1.79
C GLY A 107 -2.43 -2.45 -1.94
N VAL A 108 -2.42 -2.98 -3.15
CA VAL A 108 -1.54 -4.09 -3.56
C VAL A 108 -1.05 -3.78 -4.96
N GLU A 109 0.26 -3.73 -5.12
CA GLU A 109 0.90 -3.54 -6.41
C GLU A 109 1.92 -4.66 -6.62
N ILE A 110 1.86 -5.35 -7.74
CA ILE A 110 2.74 -6.47 -8.04
C ILE A 110 3.18 -6.37 -9.49
N GLY A 111 4.49 -6.16 -9.68
CA GLY A 111 5.07 -6.03 -11.00
C GLY A 111 4.57 -4.81 -11.78
N SER A 112 4.48 -4.95 -13.08
CA SER A 112 4.05 -3.89 -14.00
C SER A 112 2.99 -4.42 -14.98
N ASN A 113 2.38 -3.53 -15.76
CA ASN A 113 1.43 -3.89 -16.82
C ASN A 113 2.11 -4.51 -18.06
N SER A 114 3.27 -5.14 -17.88
CA SER A 114 4.03 -5.77 -18.97
C SER A 114 3.68 -7.25 -19.08
N TYR A 115 2.88 -7.57 -20.07
CA TYR A 115 2.54 -8.97 -20.36
C TYR A 115 3.79 -9.74 -20.79
N GLY A 116 3.95 -10.97 -20.29
CA GLY A 116 5.11 -11.83 -20.59
C GLY A 116 6.33 -11.62 -19.70
N MET A 117 6.27 -10.69 -18.72
CA MET A 117 7.32 -10.53 -17.71
C MET A 117 6.82 -10.98 -16.34
N SER A 118 7.61 -11.81 -15.66
CA SER A 118 7.33 -12.16 -14.27
C SER A 118 7.63 -10.95 -13.36
N ALA A 119 6.75 -10.68 -12.40
CA ALA A 119 6.99 -9.66 -11.39
C ALA A 119 8.26 -10.00 -10.59
N SER A 120 9.11 -8.99 -10.39
CA SER A 120 10.34 -9.06 -9.57
C SER A 120 10.19 -8.33 -8.25
N GLU A 121 9.19 -7.48 -8.14
CA GLU A 121 8.89 -6.64 -6.98
C GLU A 121 7.38 -6.54 -6.77
N GLY A 122 6.99 -6.12 -5.59
CA GLY A 122 5.62 -5.81 -5.26
C GLY A 122 5.51 -5.22 -3.87
N GLU A 123 4.42 -4.52 -3.66
CA GLU A 123 4.12 -3.80 -2.44
C GLU A 123 2.71 -4.14 -1.95
N VAL A 124 2.55 -4.22 -0.65
CA VAL A 124 1.24 -4.25 0.01
C VAL A 124 1.18 -3.19 1.09
N ARG A 125 0.11 -2.43 1.10
CA ARG A 125 -0.14 -1.34 2.05
C ARG A 125 -1.29 -1.70 2.96
N PHE A 126 -1.08 -1.52 4.26
CA PHE A 126 -2.09 -1.75 5.29
C PHE A 126 -2.32 -0.49 6.11
N THR A 127 -3.57 -0.22 6.46
CA THR A 127 -3.89 0.58 7.63
C THR A 127 -4.09 -0.35 8.81
N VAL A 128 -3.36 -0.13 9.89
CA VAL A 128 -3.46 -0.90 11.14
C VAL A 128 -3.85 0.01 12.29
N ARG A 129 -4.72 -0.48 13.17
CA ARG A 129 -5.25 0.29 14.30
C ARG A 129 -5.33 -0.60 15.53
N ALA A 130 -5.09 -0.02 16.70
CA ALA A 130 -5.35 -0.66 17.98
C ALA A 130 -5.85 0.38 18.98
N GLU A 131 -6.63 -0.04 19.97
CA GLU A 131 -7.11 0.82 21.05
C GLU A 131 -5.96 1.28 21.95
N LYS A 132 -5.05 0.34 22.31
CA LYS A 132 -3.97 0.61 23.25
C LYS A 132 -2.60 0.56 22.58
N GLU A 133 -1.74 1.48 22.96
CA GLU A 133 -0.37 1.57 22.43
C GLU A 133 0.40 0.24 22.59
N ALA A 134 0.33 -0.38 23.76
CA ALA A 134 1.02 -1.66 24.02
C ALA A 134 0.52 -2.80 23.14
N GLU A 135 -0.77 -2.81 22.81
CA GLU A 135 -1.37 -3.77 21.88
C GLU A 135 -0.93 -3.50 20.46
N PHE A 136 -0.87 -2.22 20.06
CA PHE A 136 -0.38 -1.79 18.76
C PHE A 136 1.08 -2.23 18.54
N GLU A 137 1.96 -1.97 19.50
CA GLU A 137 3.37 -2.38 19.42
C GLU A 137 3.51 -3.91 19.29
N SER A 138 2.78 -4.63 20.12
CA SER A 138 2.80 -6.10 20.10
C SER A 138 2.27 -6.65 18.77
N TYR A 139 1.24 -6.03 18.22
CA TYR A 139 0.63 -6.39 16.96
C TYR A 139 1.57 -6.12 15.77
N LEU A 140 2.18 -4.93 15.70
CA LEU A 140 3.18 -4.61 14.69
C LEU A 140 4.40 -5.52 14.74
N LYS A 141 4.85 -5.87 15.94
CA LYS A 141 5.98 -6.79 16.13
C LYS A 141 5.70 -8.16 15.54
N GLU A 142 4.51 -8.69 15.72
CA GLU A 142 4.13 -9.99 15.14
C GLU A 142 4.02 -9.91 13.61
N ILE A 143 3.46 -8.83 13.07
CA ILE A 143 3.38 -8.60 11.62
C ILE A 143 4.80 -8.53 11.03
N ARG A 144 5.70 -7.75 11.62
CA ARG A 144 7.09 -7.59 11.16
C ARG A 144 7.82 -8.92 11.17
N LYS A 145 7.77 -9.63 12.27
CA LYS A 145 8.41 -10.96 12.43
C LYS A 145 7.93 -11.94 11.37
N MET A 146 6.63 -11.94 11.11
CA MET A 146 6.02 -12.81 10.11
C MET A 146 6.46 -12.41 8.70
N ALA A 147 6.39 -11.12 8.34
CA ALA A 147 6.80 -10.59 7.04
C ALA A 147 8.30 -10.87 6.77
N GLU A 148 9.18 -10.62 7.73
CA GLU A 148 10.61 -10.95 7.66
C GLU A 148 10.86 -12.45 7.43
N GLY A 149 10.09 -13.29 8.15
CA GLY A 149 10.15 -14.74 8.00
C GLY A 149 9.77 -15.20 6.60
N MET A 150 8.70 -14.63 6.05
CA MET A 150 8.22 -14.93 4.71
C MET A 150 9.18 -14.43 3.62
N ALA A 151 9.67 -13.21 3.74
CA ALA A 151 10.65 -12.65 2.81
C ALA A 151 11.93 -13.48 2.75
N ARG A 152 12.48 -13.85 3.92
CA ARG A 152 13.66 -14.71 4.02
C ARG A 152 13.42 -16.08 3.40
N LYS A 153 12.27 -16.70 3.66
CA LYS A 153 11.91 -18.01 3.10
C LYS A 153 11.73 -17.95 1.59
N GLY A 154 11.18 -16.87 1.07
CA GLY A 154 11.01 -16.63 -0.37
C GLY A 154 12.29 -16.12 -1.07
N GLY A 155 13.33 -15.76 -0.31
CA GLY A 155 14.58 -15.20 -0.84
C GLY A 155 14.41 -13.76 -1.35
N PHE A 156 13.51 -12.99 -0.75
CA PHE A 156 13.26 -11.59 -1.08
C PHE A 156 13.97 -10.64 -0.10
N THR A 157 14.32 -9.47 -0.59
CA THR A 157 14.61 -8.32 0.27
C THR A 157 13.29 -7.69 0.71
N LEU A 158 13.18 -7.34 1.99
CA LEU A 158 12.00 -6.69 2.57
C LEU A 158 12.38 -5.30 3.05
N GLU A 159 11.61 -4.32 2.63
CA GLU A 159 11.58 -2.98 3.18
C GLU A 159 10.23 -2.76 3.83
N MET A 160 10.21 -2.11 5.00
CA MET A 160 8.99 -1.81 5.73
C MET A 160 9.06 -0.39 6.26
N GLU A 161 8.06 0.40 5.92
CA GLU A 161 7.91 1.78 6.33
C GLU A 161 6.64 1.94 7.16
N GLU A 162 6.69 2.77 8.19
CA GLU A 162 5.53 3.25 8.92
C GLU A 162 5.24 4.68 8.52
N ILE A 163 4.03 4.91 8.01
CA ILE A 163 3.57 6.22 7.56
C ILE A 163 2.42 6.65 8.46
N GLU A 164 2.41 7.93 8.84
CA GLU A 164 1.33 8.53 9.64
C GLU A 164 1.02 7.74 10.92
N ARG A 165 2.06 7.47 11.69
CA ARG A 165 1.89 6.82 12.98
C ARG A 165 1.35 7.81 14.00
N PHE A 166 0.14 7.54 14.50
CA PHE A 166 -0.47 8.31 15.59
C PHE A 166 -0.47 7.50 16.89
N PRO A 167 -0.19 8.12 18.04
CA PRO A 167 -0.33 7.46 19.34
C PRO A 167 -1.80 7.27 19.70
N ALA A 168 -2.07 6.37 20.64
CA ALA A 168 -3.40 6.24 21.21
C ALA A 168 -3.85 7.56 21.86
N THR A 169 -5.09 7.97 21.59
CA THR A 169 -5.71 9.16 22.20
C THR A 169 -6.38 8.72 23.51
N GLU A 170 -5.66 8.82 24.62
CA GLU A 170 -6.12 8.45 25.94
C GLU A 170 -6.42 9.68 26.78
N ASN A 171 -7.71 9.95 27.02
CA ASN A 171 -8.17 11.09 27.79
C ASN A 171 -7.78 11.01 29.27
N HIS A 172 -7.42 12.14 29.86
CA HIS A 172 -7.15 12.24 31.29
C HIS A 172 -8.46 12.44 32.06
N ALA A 173 -8.78 11.54 32.98
CA ALA A 173 -10.04 11.54 33.70
C ALA A 173 -10.43 12.89 34.34
N LYS A 174 -9.49 13.59 34.95
CA LYS A 174 -9.76 14.91 35.52
C LYS A 174 -10.17 15.95 34.49
N GLU A 175 -9.59 15.90 33.31
CA GLU A 175 -9.92 16.83 32.22
C GLU A 175 -11.26 16.46 31.57
N VAL A 176 -11.61 15.18 31.50
CA VAL A 176 -12.95 14.73 31.11
C VAL A 176 -14.02 15.28 32.06
N GLU A 177 -13.77 15.25 33.38
CA GLU A 177 -14.71 15.80 34.36
C GLU A 177 -14.87 17.33 34.23
N LYS A 178 -13.83 18.05 33.86
CA LYS A 178 -13.96 19.50 33.54
C LYS A 178 -14.88 19.72 32.33
N VAL A 179 -14.69 18.93 31.25
CA VAL A 179 -15.55 19.01 30.08
C VAL A 179 -17.01 18.73 30.46
N ARG A 180 -17.26 17.66 31.23
CA ARG A 180 -18.64 17.33 31.72
C ARG A 180 -19.23 18.43 32.56
N GLY A 181 -18.43 18.97 33.50
CA GLY A 181 -18.89 20.07 34.34
C GLY A 181 -19.25 21.35 33.58
N ALA A 182 -18.46 21.68 32.53
CA ALA A 182 -18.76 22.79 31.65
C ALA A 182 -20.04 22.54 30.81
N ALA A 183 -20.16 21.35 30.23
CA ALA A 183 -21.36 20.96 29.48
C ALA A 183 -22.63 21.02 30.34
N GLN A 184 -22.57 20.52 31.56
CA GLN A 184 -23.68 20.56 32.49
C GLN A 184 -24.12 22.01 32.83
N LYS A 185 -23.15 22.93 33.06
CA LYS A 185 -23.44 24.36 33.29
C LYS A 185 -24.14 25.00 32.12
N LEU A 186 -23.87 24.59 30.92
CA LEU A 186 -24.48 25.07 29.69
C LEU A 186 -25.77 24.31 29.31
N GLY A 187 -26.20 23.35 30.13
CA GLY A 187 -27.38 22.53 29.84
C GLY A 187 -27.20 21.54 28.68
N LEU A 188 -25.95 21.24 28.30
CA LEU A 188 -25.66 20.31 27.23
C LEU A 188 -25.72 18.88 27.75
N GLN A 189 -26.25 17.98 26.94
CA GLN A 189 -26.21 16.54 27.22
C GLN A 189 -24.83 15.97 26.88
N THR A 190 -24.35 15.05 27.70
CA THR A 190 -23.12 14.33 27.47
C THR A 190 -23.39 12.83 27.31
N MET A 191 -22.73 12.20 26.38
CA MET A 191 -22.84 10.76 26.14
C MET A 191 -21.46 10.13 26.18
N GLU A 192 -21.34 8.98 26.83
CA GLU A 192 -20.15 8.14 26.73
C GLU A 192 -20.32 7.19 25.55
N LEU A 193 -19.30 7.12 24.73
CA LEU A 193 -19.28 6.14 23.64
C LEU A 193 -19.00 4.75 24.21
N PRO A 194 -19.73 3.72 23.78
CA PRO A 194 -19.53 2.34 24.25
C PRO A 194 -18.21 1.74 23.77
N GLU A 195 -17.66 2.26 22.66
CA GLU A 195 -16.38 1.88 22.07
C GLU A 195 -15.59 3.13 21.68
N PRO A 196 -14.25 3.04 21.61
CA PRO A 196 -13.43 4.11 21.09
C PRO A 196 -13.78 4.48 19.65
N MET A 197 -13.56 5.73 19.26
CA MET A 197 -13.68 6.17 17.88
C MET A 197 -12.74 5.35 16.99
N ARG A 198 -13.19 5.06 15.76
CA ARG A 198 -12.48 4.13 14.87
C ARG A 198 -11.44 4.81 13.97
N TRP A 199 -11.40 6.12 13.96
CA TRP A 199 -10.41 6.91 13.22
C TRP A 199 -9.16 7.18 14.04
N SER A 200 -8.12 7.67 13.39
CA SER A 200 -6.87 8.09 14.03
C SER A 200 -6.86 9.59 14.18
N GLU A 201 -6.21 10.07 15.25
CA GLU A 201 -6.06 11.47 15.59
C GLU A 201 -4.64 11.78 16.04
N ASP A 202 -4.12 12.92 15.63
CA ASP A 202 -2.83 13.43 16.10
C ASP A 202 -2.88 14.00 17.52
N PHE A 203 -4.08 14.22 18.05
CA PHE A 203 -4.30 14.74 19.39
C PHE A 203 -3.66 13.90 20.50
N GLY A 204 -3.45 12.62 20.25
CA GLY A 204 -2.72 11.75 21.15
C GLY A 204 -1.29 12.22 21.46
N TYR A 205 -0.63 12.95 20.54
CA TYR A 205 0.67 13.57 20.81
C TYR A 205 0.59 14.65 21.89
N TYR A 206 -0.45 15.48 21.83
CA TYR A 206 -0.67 16.50 22.87
C TYR A 206 -0.93 15.88 24.24
N LEU A 207 -1.68 14.76 24.29
CA LEU A 207 -1.99 14.08 25.54
C LEU A 207 -0.78 13.42 26.22
N ARG A 208 0.29 13.19 25.48
CA ARG A 208 1.58 12.74 26.05
C ARG A 208 2.35 13.86 26.74
N GLU A 209 2.21 15.09 26.25
CA GLU A 209 2.94 16.25 26.73
C GLU A 209 2.16 17.04 27.77
N CYS A 210 0.83 17.07 27.69
CA CYS A 210 0.01 17.82 28.61
C CYS A 210 -1.29 17.07 29.00
N LYS A 211 -1.91 17.49 30.10
CA LYS A 211 -3.20 16.95 30.50
C LYS A 211 -4.31 17.54 29.65
N GLY A 212 -5.12 16.66 29.07
CA GLY A 212 -6.20 17.08 28.17
C GLY A 212 -7.29 16.03 28.03
N ALA A 213 -8.34 16.41 27.33
CA ALA A 213 -9.42 15.53 26.91
C ALA A 213 -9.83 15.87 25.47
N PHE A 214 -9.92 14.85 24.64
CA PHE A 214 -10.47 14.90 23.30
C PHE A 214 -11.93 14.45 23.35
N PHE A 215 -12.83 15.25 22.82
CA PHE A 215 -14.27 14.96 22.81
C PHE A 215 -14.90 15.39 21.51
N GLY A 216 -16.00 14.75 21.12
CA GLY A 216 -16.79 15.11 19.95
C GLY A 216 -17.95 16.03 20.32
N MET A 217 -18.31 16.92 19.39
CA MET A 217 -19.58 17.62 19.39
C MET A 217 -20.55 16.83 18.53
N GLY A 218 -21.70 16.43 19.11
CA GLY A 218 -22.74 15.72 18.36
C GLY A 218 -23.49 16.67 17.42
N ASP A 219 -23.79 16.18 16.24
CA ASP A 219 -24.53 16.88 15.18
C ASP A 219 -25.97 16.33 15.01
N GLY A 220 -26.37 15.37 15.83
CA GLY A 220 -27.70 14.76 15.84
C GLY A 220 -27.70 13.29 15.45
N GLU A 221 -28.68 12.53 15.98
CA GLU A 221 -28.77 11.09 15.76
C GLU A 221 -29.10 10.72 14.30
N GLU A 222 -29.83 11.56 13.60
CA GLU A 222 -30.25 11.36 12.20
C GLU A 222 -29.39 12.14 11.20
N TYR A 223 -28.29 12.78 11.66
CA TYR A 223 -27.44 13.54 10.78
C TYR A 223 -26.61 12.60 9.86
N PRO A 224 -26.34 13.00 8.60
CA PRO A 224 -25.51 12.18 7.70
C PRO A 224 -24.18 11.84 8.33
N GLN A 225 -23.73 10.60 8.11
CA GLN A 225 -22.48 10.12 8.71
C GLN A 225 -21.28 10.90 8.16
N LEU A 226 -20.36 11.26 9.06
CA LEU A 226 -19.07 11.85 8.71
C LEU A 226 -18.36 11.03 7.60
N HIS A 227 -17.75 11.71 6.64
CA HIS A 227 -17.09 11.13 5.45
C HIS A 227 -18.03 10.49 4.41
N THR A 228 -19.33 10.82 4.44
CA THR A 228 -20.24 10.52 3.33
C THR A 228 -20.42 11.74 2.42
N ALA A 229 -20.92 11.53 1.21
CA ALA A 229 -21.14 12.60 0.24
C ALA A 229 -22.28 13.57 0.67
N GLU A 230 -23.15 13.10 1.53
CA GLU A 230 -24.30 13.83 2.06
C GLU A 230 -23.97 14.65 3.32
N TYR A 231 -22.76 14.45 3.89
CA TYR A 231 -22.35 15.18 5.09
C TYR A 231 -22.00 16.63 4.75
N GLU A 232 -22.67 17.55 5.42
CA GLU A 232 -22.31 18.97 5.46
C GLU A 232 -22.07 19.35 6.92
N PHE A 233 -21.09 20.22 7.18
CA PHE A 233 -20.81 20.65 8.55
C PHE A 233 -21.97 21.52 9.08
N PRO A 234 -22.59 21.15 10.22
CA PRO A 234 -23.70 21.93 10.75
C PRO A 234 -23.19 23.19 11.49
N ASP A 235 -23.35 24.35 10.88
CA ASP A 235 -22.86 25.62 11.43
C ASP A 235 -23.46 25.93 12.81
N GLU A 236 -24.61 25.38 13.13
CA GLU A 236 -25.30 25.58 14.42
C GLU A 236 -24.49 25.11 15.61
N ILE A 237 -23.64 24.08 15.44
CA ILE A 237 -22.81 23.58 16.53
C ILE A 237 -21.60 24.48 16.84
N LEU A 238 -21.22 25.40 15.94
CA LEU A 238 -20.05 26.26 16.13
C LEU A 238 -20.19 27.14 17.37
N THR A 239 -21.33 27.80 17.54
CA THR A 239 -21.58 28.66 18.71
C THR A 239 -21.54 27.87 20.00
N ILE A 240 -22.16 26.69 20.01
CA ILE A 240 -22.18 25.79 21.17
C ILE A 240 -20.79 25.31 21.51
N ALA A 241 -20.00 24.95 20.50
CA ALA A 241 -18.61 24.51 20.67
C ALA A 241 -17.72 25.61 21.26
N VAL A 242 -17.86 26.85 20.77
CA VAL A 242 -17.12 28.01 21.29
C VAL A 242 -17.50 28.29 22.74
N GLU A 243 -18.78 28.28 23.08
CA GLU A 243 -19.29 28.51 24.44
C GLU A 243 -18.76 27.42 25.39
N LEU A 244 -18.77 26.16 24.95
CA LEU A 244 -18.25 25.04 25.75
C LEU A 244 -16.74 25.16 25.98
N LEU A 245 -15.95 25.44 24.94
CA LEU A 245 -14.49 25.62 25.06
C LEU A 245 -14.18 26.80 25.99
N PHE A 246 -14.91 27.91 25.87
CA PHE A 246 -14.78 29.05 26.79
C PHE A 246 -15.10 28.66 28.22
N ALA A 247 -16.22 27.95 28.45
CA ALA A 247 -16.61 27.49 29.78
C ALA A 247 -15.59 26.53 30.41
N ILE A 248 -14.92 25.69 29.60
CA ILE A 248 -13.81 24.84 30.05
C ILE A 248 -12.58 25.68 30.45
N ALA A 249 -12.24 26.69 29.64
CA ALA A 249 -11.06 27.54 29.88
C ALA A 249 -11.20 28.42 31.12
N MET A 250 -12.44 28.71 31.55
CA MET A 250 -12.73 29.54 32.73
C MET A 250 -12.89 28.77 34.03
N GLN A 251 -12.61 27.45 34.06
CA GLN A 251 -12.58 26.63 35.27
C GLN A 251 -11.22 26.67 35.95
#